data_ab63b3f495770196fd50198bbe03941d
#
_entry.id   ab63b3f495770196fd50198bbe03941d
#
_cell.length_a   1.000
_cell.length_b   1.000
_cell.length_c   1.000
_cell.angle_alpha   90.00
_cell.angle_beta   90.00
_cell.angle_gamma   90.00
#
_symmetry.space_group_name_H-M   'P 1'
#
loop_
_entity.id
_entity.type
_entity.pdbx_description
1 polymer ?
#
loop_
_entity_poly.entity_id
_entity_poly.type
_entity_poly.pdbx_seq_one_letter_code
_entity_poly.pdbx_strand_id
1 'polypeptide(L)'
;MKQNTIAEIQISYSSHITKHERIKIKNSKDAYKILINSWDNNTIELQEEFKILLLNNANEVLGVQNLSKGGTTGTYVDVKLLFAIALKTCASGVILAHNHPSLGYSMR
;
A
#
# COMPACT_ATOMS: atom_id res chain seq x y z
N MET A 1 21.91 -27.72 7.66
CA MET A 1 23.07 -27.00 8.17
C MET A 1 22.66 -25.63 8.68
N LYS A 2 23.24 -25.26 9.77
CA LYS A 2 22.93 -24.00 10.37
C LYS A 2 23.78 -22.86 9.78
N GLN A 3 23.13 -21.80 9.37
CA GLN A 3 23.82 -20.61 8.86
C GLN A 3 24.04 -19.64 10.00
N ASN A 4 25.27 -19.49 10.45
CA ASN A 4 25.60 -18.62 11.57
C ASN A 4 26.05 -17.23 11.13
N THR A 5 26.44 -17.07 9.89
CA THR A 5 27.04 -15.84 9.39
C THR A 5 26.23 -15.19 8.26
N ILE A 6 25.21 -15.86 7.79
CA ILE A 6 24.37 -15.38 6.68
C ILE A 6 22.95 -15.23 7.21
N ALA A 7 22.41 -14.03 7.04
CA ALA A 7 21.04 -13.76 7.43
C ALA A 7 20.06 -14.29 6.38
N GLU A 8 18.96 -14.80 6.87
CA GLU A 8 17.85 -15.15 6.00
C GLU A 8 16.95 -13.92 5.80
N ILE A 9 16.42 -13.81 4.61
CA ILE A 9 15.54 -12.70 4.25
C ILE A 9 14.20 -13.30 3.87
N GLN A 10 13.14 -12.78 4.49
CA GLN A 10 11.80 -13.22 4.18
C GLN A 10 10.95 -12.03 3.76
N ILE A 11 10.38 -12.13 2.58
CA ILE A 11 9.36 -11.22 2.10
C ILE A 11 8.23 -12.10 1.59
N SER A 12 7.03 -11.90 2.10
CA SER A 12 5.93 -12.76 1.74
C SER A 12 4.73 -11.97 1.25
N TYR A 13 4.03 -12.58 0.32
CA TYR A 13 2.74 -12.09 -0.15
C TYR A 13 1.84 -13.30 -0.28
N SER A 14 0.65 -13.20 0.28
CA SER A 14 -0.34 -14.25 0.21
C SER A 14 -1.69 -13.62 -0.10
N SER A 15 -2.33 -14.10 -1.15
CA SER A 15 -3.66 -13.64 -1.52
C SER A 15 -4.68 -14.67 -1.06
N HIS A 16 -5.63 -14.22 -0.27
CA HIS A 16 -6.76 -15.04 0.17
C HIS A 16 -7.96 -14.90 -0.77
N ILE A 17 -7.80 -14.07 -1.79
CA ILE A 17 -8.89 -13.70 -2.68
C ILE A 17 -8.75 -14.48 -3.97
N THR A 18 -9.83 -15.15 -4.38
CA THR A 18 -9.83 -15.87 -5.64
C THR A 18 -9.80 -14.89 -6.81
N LYS A 19 -9.39 -15.38 -7.96
CA LYS A 19 -9.30 -14.57 -9.16
C LYS A 19 -10.62 -13.89 -9.50
N HIS A 20 -11.74 -14.53 -9.22
CA HIS A 20 -13.06 -13.98 -9.52
C HIS A 20 -13.53 -12.90 -8.53
N GLU A 21 -12.90 -12.84 -7.37
CA GLU A 21 -13.26 -11.89 -6.33
C GLU A 21 -12.43 -10.61 -6.39
N ARG A 22 -11.44 -10.55 -7.26
CA ARG A 22 -10.57 -9.38 -7.36
C ARG A 22 -11.35 -8.18 -7.85
N ILE A 23 -11.09 -7.05 -7.21
CA ILE A 23 -11.73 -5.79 -7.56
C ILE A 23 -10.96 -5.16 -8.71
N LYS A 24 -11.68 -4.74 -9.74
CA LYS A 24 -11.07 -4.07 -10.88
C LYS A 24 -11.19 -2.56 -10.73
N ILE A 25 -10.08 -1.87 -10.97
CA ILE A 25 -10.04 -0.41 -10.96
C ILE A 25 -10.32 0.09 -12.37
N LYS A 26 -11.39 0.83 -12.52
CA LYS A 26 -11.81 1.41 -13.81
C LYS A 26 -11.57 2.90 -13.89
N ASN A 27 -11.48 3.56 -12.74
CA ASN A 27 -11.29 4.99 -12.67
C ASN A 27 -10.73 5.37 -11.29
N SER A 28 -10.42 6.64 -11.11
CA SER A 28 -9.85 7.13 -9.85
C SER A 28 -10.79 7.00 -8.66
N LYS A 29 -12.10 7.03 -8.91
CA LYS A 29 -13.09 6.83 -7.84
C LYS A 29 -13.02 5.45 -7.23
N ASP A 30 -12.81 4.44 -8.07
CA ASP A 30 -12.68 3.06 -7.59
C ASP A 30 -11.47 2.92 -6.68
N ALA A 31 -10.34 3.48 -7.10
CA ALA A 31 -9.13 3.47 -6.30
C ALA A 31 -9.33 4.20 -4.97
N TYR A 32 -9.96 5.36 -5.01
CA TYR A 32 -10.24 6.15 -3.80
C TYR A 32 -11.07 5.36 -2.80
N LYS A 33 -12.13 4.71 -3.25
CA LYS A 33 -13.01 3.94 -2.37
C LYS A 33 -12.26 2.82 -1.64
N ILE A 34 -11.39 2.13 -2.36
CA ILE A 34 -10.61 1.04 -1.76
C ILE A 34 -9.62 1.61 -0.76
N LEU A 35 -8.93 2.67 -1.12
CA LEU A 35 -7.92 3.27 -0.25
C LEU A 35 -8.55 3.86 1.01
N ILE A 36 -9.65 4.59 0.89
CA ILE A 36 -10.29 5.19 2.06
C ILE A 36 -10.83 4.14 3.01
N ASN A 37 -11.33 3.03 2.50
CA ASN A 37 -11.79 1.93 3.33
C ASN A 37 -10.66 1.21 4.03
N SER A 38 -9.43 1.31 3.53
CA SER A 38 -8.27 0.72 4.16
C SER A 38 -7.66 1.61 5.25
N TRP A 39 -8.07 2.88 5.31
CA TRP A 39 -7.58 3.80 6.33
C TRP A 39 -8.28 3.57 7.65
N ASP A 40 -7.49 3.65 8.73
CA ASP A 40 -8.04 3.60 10.08
C ASP A 40 -8.68 4.94 10.41
N ASN A 41 -9.98 4.94 10.66
CA ASN A 41 -10.73 6.15 10.99
C ASN A 41 -10.23 6.82 12.27
N ASN A 42 -9.60 6.07 13.16
CA ASN A 42 -9.07 6.60 14.39
C ASN A 42 -7.76 7.37 14.20
N THR A 43 -7.07 7.16 13.11
CA THR A 43 -5.76 7.76 12.86
C THR A 43 -5.70 8.63 11.61
N ILE A 44 -6.72 8.60 10.77
CA ILE A 44 -6.70 9.32 9.49
C ILE A 44 -6.52 10.83 9.68
N GLU A 45 -7.00 11.37 10.77
CA GLU A 45 -6.86 12.79 11.09
C GLU A 45 -5.69 13.09 12.04
N LEU A 46 -4.99 12.06 12.50
CA LEU A 46 -3.92 12.20 13.49
C LEU A 46 -2.54 11.94 12.94
N GLN A 47 -2.40 11.00 12.04
CA GLN A 47 -1.11 10.58 11.51
C GLN A 47 -1.10 10.61 10.00
N GLU A 48 0.00 11.10 9.44
CA GLU A 48 0.22 11.00 8.01
C GLU A 48 0.72 9.61 7.68
N GLU A 49 0.09 9.00 6.68
CA GLU A 49 0.45 7.67 6.21
C GLU A 49 0.53 7.66 4.70
N PHE A 50 1.50 6.93 4.16
CA PHE A 50 1.53 6.57 2.75
C PHE A 50 1.07 5.15 2.59
N LYS A 51 0.16 4.94 1.67
CA LYS A 51 -0.31 3.61 1.28
C LYS A 51 -0.14 3.42 -0.21
N ILE A 52 0.09 2.18 -0.61
CA ILE A 52 0.10 1.82 -2.02
C ILE A 52 -0.98 0.80 -2.30
N LEU A 53 -1.59 0.96 -3.45
CA LEU A 53 -2.51 0.02 -4.03
C LEU A 53 -1.79 -0.65 -5.18
N LEU A 54 -1.71 -1.97 -5.16
CA LEU A 54 -0.95 -2.74 -6.14
C LEU A 54 -1.92 -3.38 -7.11
N LEU A 55 -1.62 -3.24 -8.39
CA LEU A 55 -2.51 -3.69 -9.46
C LEU A 55 -1.76 -4.65 -10.39
N ASN A 56 -2.47 -5.63 -10.90
CA ASN A 56 -1.95 -6.47 -11.96
C ASN A 56 -2.18 -5.83 -13.33
N ASN A 57 -1.80 -6.54 -14.38
CA ASN A 57 -1.91 -6.03 -15.74
C ASN A 57 -3.35 -5.81 -16.20
N ALA A 58 -4.31 -6.43 -15.56
CA ALA A 58 -5.74 -6.24 -15.84
C ALA A 58 -6.36 -5.15 -14.97
N ASN A 59 -5.56 -4.39 -14.24
CA ASN A 59 -6.00 -3.36 -13.30
C ASN A 59 -6.84 -3.92 -12.15
N GLU A 60 -6.60 -5.17 -11.80
CA GLU A 60 -7.23 -5.78 -10.64
C GLU A 60 -6.35 -5.57 -9.42
N VAL A 61 -6.99 -5.38 -8.27
CA VAL A 61 -6.29 -5.11 -7.02
C VAL A 61 -5.61 -6.37 -6.51
N LEU A 62 -4.30 -6.29 -6.32
CA LEU A 62 -3.51 -7.35 -5.70
C LEU A 62 -3.44 -7.17 -4.19
N GLY A 63 -3.42 -5.95 -3.72
CA GLY A 63 -3.35 -5.66 -2.32
C GLY A 63 -3.13 -4.19 -2.02
N VAL A 64 -3.23 -3.86 -0.75
CA VAL A 64 -2.94 -2.53 -0.21
C VAL A 64 -1.88 -2.70 0.86
N GLN A 65 -0.90 -1.82 0.86
CA GLN A 65 0.20 -1.87 1.83
C GLN A 65 0.52 -0.49 2.36
N ASN A 66 0.74 -0.40 3.65
CA ASN A 66 1.29 0.81 4.26
C ASN A 66 2.78 0.87 3.95
N LEU A 67 3.23 1.99 3.39
CA LEU A 67 4.65 2.21 3.14
C LEU A 67 5.33 2.88 4.31
N SER A 68 4.66 3.85 4.91
CA SER A 68 5.22 4.57 6.04
C SER A 68 4.13 5.22 6.85
N LYS A 69 4.43 5.46 8.13
CA LYS A 69 3.64 6.30 9.01
C LYS A 69 4.54 7.42 9.46
N GLY A 70 4.08 8.65 9.27
CA GLY A 70 4.81 9.81 9.70
C GLY A 70 4.34 10.34 11.04
N GLY A 71 5.16 11.22 11.62
CA GLY A 71 4.74 12.03 12.73
C GLY A 71 3.93 13.23 12.26
N THR A 72 3.88 14.26 13.07
CA THR A 72 3.12 15.47 12.75
C THR A 72 3.82 16.37 11.74
N THR A 73 5.10 16.16 11.50
CA THR A 73 5.92 17.03 10.63
C THR A 73 6.15 16.49 9.24
N GLY A 74 5.68 15.28 8.95
CA GLY A 74 5.79 14.71 7.62
C GLY A 74 6.25 13.28 7.64
N THR A 75 6.29 12.70 6.47
CA THR A 75 6.69 11.32 6.29
C THR A 75 7.39 11.15 4.95
N TYR A 76 8.15 10.07 4.82
CA TYR A 76 8.91 9.77 3.62
C TYR A 76 8.36 8.51 2.97
N VAL A 77 8.43 8.46 1.65
CA VAL A 77 8.19 7.24 0.90
C VAL A 77 9.51 6.49 0.77
N ASP A 78 9.52 5.26 1.26
CA ASP A 78 10.67 4.39 1.08
C ASP A 78 10.56 3.71 -0.28
N VAL A 79 11.31 4.23 -1.23
CA VAL A 79 11.28 3.76 -2.62
C VAL A 79 11.78 2.33 -2.73
N LYS A 80 12.75 1.95 -1.92
CA LYS A 80 13.26 0.57 -1.93
C LYS A 80 12.20 -0.42 -1.47
N LEU A 81 11.48 -0.06 -0.43
CA LEU A 81 10.39 -0.89 0.08
C LEU A 81 9.26 -0.96 -0.95
N LEU A 82 8.92 0.15 -1.57
CA LEU A 82 7.92 0.20 -2.63
C LEU A 82 8.24 -0.80 -3.73
N PHE A 83 9.45 -0.78 -4.25
CA PHE A 83 9.85 -1.69 -5.31
C PHE A 83 9.91 -3.14 -4.83
N ALA A 84 10.36 -3.38 -3.60
CA ALA A 84 10.39 -4.73 -3.06
C ALA A 84 8.98 -5.33 -3.02
N ILE A 85 8.00 -4.55 -2.56
CA ILE A 85 6.61 -4.99 -2.50
C ILE A 85 6.05 -5.21 -3.89
N ALA A 86 6.28 -4.28 -4.81
CA ALA A 86 5.79 -4.39 -6.17
C ALA A 86 6.35 -5.61 -6.89
N LEU A 87 7.64 -5.89 -6.71
CA LEU A 87 8.26 -7.06 -7.30
C LEU A 87 7.74 -8.36 -6.67
N LYS A 88 7.57 -8.36 -5.36
CA LYS A 88 7.09 -9.56 -4.67
C LYS A 88 5.67 -9.93 -5.07
N THR A 89 4.83 -8.96 -5.30
CA THR A 89 3.45 -9.18 -5.71
C THR A 89 3.30 -9.34 -7.22
N CYS A 90 4.39 -9.15 -7.97
CA CYS A 90 4.37 -9.13 -9.43
C CYS A 90 3.40 -8.07 -9.97
N ALA A 91 3.36 -6.94 -9.31
CA ALA A 91 2.46 -5.85 -9.70
C ALA A 91 2.92 -5.23 -11.02
N SER A 92 1.94 -4.86 -11.84
CA SER A 92 2.17 -4.13 -13.08
C SER A 92 1.95 -2.64 -12.92
N GLY A 93 1.26 -2.24 -11.86
CA GLY A 93 1.00 -0.84 -11.55
C GLY A 93 0.83 -0.61 -10.08
N VAL A 94 1.09 0.61 -9.66
CA VAL A 94 0.89 1.03 -8.28
C VAL A 94 0.18 2.39 -8.26
N ILE A 95 -0.68 2.56 -7.27
CA ILE A 95 -1.29 3.85 -6.98
C ILE A 95 -0.84 4.24 -5.59
N LEU A 96 -0.24 5.42 -5.49
CA LEU A 96 0.28 5.94 -4.25
C LEU A 96 -0.71 6.96 -3.68
N ALA A 97 -0.99 6.84 -2.39
CA ALA A 97 -1.90 7.74 -1.71
C ALA A 97 -1.38 8.10 -0.32
N HIS A 98 -1.73 9.30 0.11
CA HIS A 98 -1.43 9.73 1.46
C HIS A 98 -2.49 10.71 1.94
N ASN A 99 -2.63 10.82 3.25
CA ASN A 99 -3.52 11.78 3.87
C ASN A 99 -2.74 12.96 4.41
N HIS A 100 -3.43 14.07 4.67
CA HIS A 100 -2.84 15.27 5.24
C HIS A 100 -3.62 15.69 6.50
N PRO A 101 -3.35 15.08 7.65
CA PRO A 101 -4.09 15.42 8.87
C PRO A 101 -3.98 16.89 9.26
N SER A 102 -2.82 17.49 9.02
CA SER A 102 -2.58 18.90 9.35
C SER A 102 -3.41 19.86 8.50
N LEU A 103 -3.94 19.40 7.38
CA LEU A 103 -4.79 20.18 6.49
C LEU A 103 -6.28 19.88 6.73
N GLY A 104 -6.59 19.15 7.79
CA GLY A 104 -7.95 18.76 8.12
C GLY A 104 -8.49 17.73 7.15
N TYR A 105 -9.46 18.10 6.35
CA TYR A 105 -10.18 17.15 5.51
C TYR A 105 -9.52 16.89 4.17
N SER A 106 -8.39 17.51 3.89
CA SER A 106 -7.72 17.34 2.61
C SER A 106 -7.12 15.96 2.46
N MET A 107 -7.35 15.39 1.30
CA MET A 107 -6.71 14.15 0.88
C MET A 107 -6.15 14.32 -0.51
N ARG A 108 -4.92 13.90 -0.71
CA ARG A 108 -4.26 14.11 -2.01
C ARG A 108 -3.55 12.89 -2.49
#